data_1032433b08faf917a045c99d58a9ed74
#
_entry.id   1032433b08faf917a045c99d58a9ed74
#
_cell.length_a   1.000
_cell.length_b   1.000
_cell.length_c   1.000
_cell.angle_alpha   90.00
_cell.angle_beta   90.00
_cell.angle_gamma   90.00
#
_symmetry.space_group_name_H-M   'P 1'
#
loop_
_entity.id
_entity.type
_entity.pdbx_description
1 polymer ?
#
loop_
_entity_poly.entity_id
_entity_poly.type
_entity_poly.pdbx_seq_one_letter_code
_entity_poly.pdbx_strand_id
1 'polypeptide(L)'
;LFLQLASAHHLLADPGISTEWKVVNTSYFMYFAVLASMIHALSIPGAMEVAQRARGYNKGLFEWLRKAPWGNPTFSGVFIALVGFGFLGGITGVMMGTEQLNLLIHNTIYVPGHFHATVVIGTTLTFMALTYFLIPVLFQREMIAPGLAKIQPYLFGFSMYFFCLVMMGAGTLGVSRRHWDMAFQGAALAYE
;
A
#
# COMPACT_ATOMS: atom_id res chain seq x y z
N LEU A 1 15.34 6.88 10.85
CA LEU A 1 15.05 7.77 11.98
C LEU A 1 13.55 8.09 12.07
N PHE A 2 12.93 8.65 11.01
CA PHE A 2 11.50 9.02 11.03
C PHE A 2 10.57 7.84 11.31
N LEU A 3 10.83 6.67 10.73
CA LEU A 3 10.05 5.46 10.99
C LEU A 3 10.18 4.99 12.45
N GLN A 4 11.35 5.11 13.05
CA GLN A 4 11.55 4.76 14.44
C GLN A 4 10.78 5.69 15.40
N LEU A 5 10.80 6.99 15.12
CA LEU A 5 10.04 7.96 15.92
C LEU A 5 8.52 7.76 15.78
N ALA A 6 8.06 7.31 14.61
CA ALA A 6 6.65 7.10 14.32
C ALA A 6 6.11 5.71 14.74
N SER A 7 6.94 4.81 15.23
CA SER A 7 6.54 3.42 15.51
C SER A 7 5.46 3.29 16.59
N ALA A 8 5.38 4.25 17.50
CA ALA A 8 4.40 4.26 18.58
C ALA A 8 2.95 4.55 18.15
N HIS A 9 2.70 4.97 16.91
CA HIS A 9 1.35 5.23 16.41
C HIS A 9 0.45 3.97 16.39
N HIS A 10 1.01 2.77 16.41
CA HIS A 10 0.26 1.53 16.55
C HIS A 10 -0.33 1.30 17.95
N LEU A 11 0.11 2.04 18.95
CA LEU A 11 -0.33 1.94 20.34
C LEU A 11 -1.55 2.83 20.66
N LEU A 12 -2.19 3.38 19.66
CA LEU A 12 -3.27 4.35 19.78
C LEU A 12 -4.42 3.91 20.69
N ALA A 13 -4.80 2.65 20.64
CA ALA A 13 -5.88 2.09 21.44
C ALA A 13 -5.37 1.25 22.63
N ASP A 14 -4.10 1.34 22.98
CA ASP A 14 -3.54 0.62 24.11
C ASP A 14 -4.03 1.26 25.43
N PRO A 15 -4.69 0.51 26.33
CA PRO A 15 -5.21 1.04 27.59
C PRO A 15 -4.12 1.47 28.57
N GLY A 16 -2.89 0.98 28.41
CA GLY A 16 -1.76 1.34 29.26
C GLY A 16 -1.12 2.70 28.94
N ILE A 17 -1.59 3.39 27.90
CA ILE A 17 -1.01 4.67 27.46
C ILE A 17 -2.01 5.79 27.72
N SER A 18 -1.54 6.93 28.29
CA SER A 18 -2.40 8.08 28.55
C SER A 18 -2.91 8.72 27.25
N THR A 19 -4.06 9.41 27.35
CA THR A 19 -4.68 10.09 26.21
C THR A 19 -3.76 11.13 25.58
N GLU A 20 -3.00 11.87 26.41
CA GLU A 20 -2.05 12.88 25.93
C GLU A 20 -0.97 12.25 25.05
N TRP A 21 -0.41 11.11 25.48
CA TRP A 21 0.57 10.39 24.70
C TRP A 21 -0.01 9.83 23.41
N LYS A 22 -1.26 9.38 23.43
CA LYS A 22 -1.97 8.94 22.21
C LYS A 22 -2.10 10.08 21.22
N VAL A 23 -2.52 11.26 21.68
CA VAL A 23 -2.65 12.45 20.82
C VAL A 23 -1.30 12.89 20.27
N VAL A 24 -0.24 12.92 21.09
CA VAL A 24 1.11 13.26 20.63
C VAL A 24 1.60 12.28 19.57
N ASN A 25 1.44 10.99 19.80
CA ASN A 25 1.84 9.96 18.83
C ASN A 25 1.11 10.08 17.49
N THR A 26 -0.20 10.27 17.52
CA THR A 26 -1.02 10.30 16.31
C THR A 26 -0.94 11.62 15.58
N SER A 27 -0.94 12.74 16.31
CA SER A 27 -0.94 14.06 15.69
C SER A 27 0.45 14.54 15.25
N TYR A 28 1.49 14.16 15.96
CA TYR A 28 2.86 14.66 15.67
C TYR A 28 3.75 13.58 15.06
N PHE A 29 3.90 12.44 15.72
CA PHE A 29 4.85 11.42 15.24
C PHE A 29 4.38 10.70 13.98
N MET A 30 3.08 10.57 13.75
CA MET A 30 2.57 9.98 12.50
C MET A 30 3.00 10.78 11.26
N TYR A 31 3.08 12.10 11.35
CA TYR A 31 3.54 12.93 10.24
C TYR A 31 5.00 12.67 9.86
N PHE A 32 5.83 12.24 10.79
CA PHE A 32 7.20 11.80 10.45
C PHE A 32 7.21 10.53 9.59
N ALA A 33 6.29 9.60 9.82
CA ALA A 33 6.12 8.43 8.95
C ALA A 33 5.67 8.85 7.53
N VAL A 34 4.76 9.82 7.43
CA VAL A 34 4.34 10.39 6.15
C VAL A 34 5.52 11.01 5.41
N LEU A 35 6.38 11.77 6.08
CA LEU A 35 7.57 12.36 5.47
C LEU A 35 8.53 11.29 4.92
N ALA A 36 8.77 10.22 5.66
CA ALA A 36 9.60 9.12 5.20
C ALA A 36 9.01 8.45 3.93
N SER A 37 7.70 8.23 3.92
CA SER A 37 6.99 7.67 2.76
C SER A 37 7.02 8.61 1.55
N MET A 38 6.92 9.93 1.76
CA MET A 38 6.99 10.94 0.71
C MET A 38 8.36 10.95 0.00
N ILE A 39 9.45 10.68 0.71
CA ILE A 39 10.78 10.58 0.08
C ILE A 39 10.76 9.49 -1.00
N HIS A 40 10.21 8.31 -0.71
CA HIS A 40 10.10 7.22 -1.68
C HIS A 40 9.05 7.53 -2.76
N ALA A 41 7.91 8.11 -2.38
CA ALA A 41 6.85 8.49 -3.31
C ALA A 41 7.30 9.51 -4.36
N LEU A 42 8.29 10.34 -4.06
CA LEU A 42 8.84 11.33 -4.98
C LEU A 42 10.10 10.81 -5.70
N SER A 43 10.98 10.10 -5.01
CA SER A 43 12.26 9.66 -5.59
C SER A 43 12.09 8.56 -6.65
N ILE A 44 11.20 7.61 -6.44
CA ILE A 44 11.00 6.50 -7.39
C ILE A 44 10.39 6.99 -8.72
N PRO A 45 9.23 7.68 -8.75
CA PRO A 45 8.70 8.20 -10.01
C PRO A 45 9.61 9.28 -10.61
N GLY A 46 10.32 10.07 -9.80
CA GLY A 46 11.33 10.99 -10.28
C GLY A 46 12.46 10.30 -11.02
N ALA A 47 12.97 9.18 -10.51
CA ALA A 47 13.96 8.37 -11.19
C ALA A 47 13.41 7.76 -12.50
N MET A 48 12.16 7.30 -12.50
CA MET A 48 11.48 6.81 -13.70
C MET A 48 11.34 7.92 -14.76
N GLU A 49 10.94 9.11 -14.35
CA GLU A 49 10.83 10.28 -15.21
C GLU A 49 12.18 10.66 -15.82
N VAL A 50 13.22 10.77 -15.01
CA VAL A 50 14.59 11.10 -15.48
C VAL A 50 15.05 10.07 -16.51
N ALA A 51 14.85 8.79 -16.25
CA ALA A 51 15.23 7.72 -17.17
C ALA A 51 14.47 7.80 -18.52
N GLN A 52 13.18 8.14 -18.50
CA GLN A 52 12.39 8.28 -19.73
C GLN A 52 12.72 9.57 -20.49
N ARG A 53 12.97 10.66 -19.79
CA ARG A 53 13.39 11.91 -20.40
C ARG A 53 14.78 11.78 -21.05
N ALA A 54 15.70 11.04 -20.45
CA ALA A 54 16.99 10.71 -21.04
C ALA A 54 16.87 9.89 -22.35
N ARG A 55 15.76 9.16 -22.54
CA ARG A 55 15.41 8.46 -23.79
C ARG A 55 14.77 9.38 -24.86
N GLY A 56 14.61 10.68 -24.57
CA GLY A 56 14.07 11.65 -25.51
C GLY A 56 12.57 11.97 -25.31
N TYR A 57 11.89 11.42 -24.31
CA TYR A 57 10.47 11.71 -24.04
C TYR A 57 10.31 12.98 -23.21
N ASN A 58 10.62 14.14 -23.81
CA ASN A 58 10.76 15.44 -23.14
C ASN A 58 9.60 16.41 -23.41
N LYS A 59 8.64 16.04 -24.26
CA LYS A 59 7.57 16.95 -24.69
C LYS A 59 6.48 17.05 -23.61
N GLY A 60 6.54 18.14 -22.85
CA GLY A 60 5.55 18.42 -21.81
C GLY A 60 5.68 17.60 -20.54
N LEU A 61 4.69 17.75 -19.66
CA LEU A 61 4.73 17.21 -18.29
C LEU A 61 4.57 15.68 -18.24
N PHE A 62 3.75 15.10 -19.11
CA PHE A 62 3.32 13.70 -19.01
C PHE A 62 3.77 12.79 -20.18
N GLU A 63 4.61 13.28 -21.12
CA GLU A 63 5.05 12.42 -22.22
C GLU A 63 5.84 11.21 -21.72
N TRP A 64 6.73 11.43 -20.76
CA TRP A 64 7.53 10.39 -20.15
C TRP A 64 6.68 9.24 -19.57
N LEU A 65 5.55 9.59 -18.95
CA LEU A 65 4.63 8.63 -18.36
C LEU A 65 3.82 7.89 -19.44
N ARG A 66 3.29 8.60 -20.44
CA ARG A 66 2.54 7.99 -21.55
C ARG A 66 3.38 7.06 -22.41
N LYS A 67 4.68 7.38 -22.56
CA LYS A 67 5.65 6.61 -23.34
C LYS A 67 6.47 5.64 -22.49
N ALA A 68 6.15 5.52 -21.23
CA ALA A 68 6.81 4.58 -20.33
C ALA A 68 6.61 3.13 -20.81
N PRO A 69 7.53 2.21 -20.46
CA PRO A 69 7.49 0.83 -20.93
C PRO A 69 6.46 0.01 -20.13
N TRP A 70 5.18 0.32 -20.29
CA TRP A 70 4.09 -0.34 -19.58
C TRP A 70 3.98 -1.84 -19.83
N GLY A 71 4.51 -2.34 -20.95
CA GLY A 71 4.65 -3.77 -21.21
C GLY A 71 5.82 -4.45 -20.49
N ASN A 72 6.65 -3.71 -19.78
CA ASN A 72 7.71 -4.28 -18.96
C ASN A 72 7.16 -4.59 -17.56
N PRO A 73 7.14 -5.86 -17.12
CA PRO A 73 6.53 -6.24 -15.83
C PRO A 73 7.24 -5.64 -14.62
N THR A 74 8.53 -5.37 -14.71
CA THR A 74 9.28 -4.70 -13.65
C THR A 74 8.80 -3.27 -13.50
N PHE A 75 8.73 -2.52 -14.60
CA PHE A 75 8.31 -1.12 -14.56
C PHE A 75 6.85 -0.99 -14.10
N SER A 76 5.94 -1.71 -14.76
CA SER A 76 4.51 -1.62 -14.44
C SER A 76 4.23 -2.10 -13.02
N GLY A 77 4.87 -3.18 -12.56
CA GLY A 77 4.68 -3.71 -11.21
C GLY A 77 5.16 -2.74 -10.13
N VAL A 78 6.35 -2.16 -10.28
CA VAL A 78 6.86 -1.15 -9.32
C VAL A 78 5.98 0.10 -9.33
N PHE A 79 5.53 0.56 -10.50
CA PHE A 79 4.67 1.74 -10.58
C PHE A 79 3.30 1.50 -9.93
N ILE A 80 2.64 0.38 -10.22
CA ILE A 80 1.36 0.00 -9.62
C ILE A 80 1.51 -0.18 -8.10
N ALA A 81 2.59 -0.84 -7.65
CA ALA A 81 2.90 -0.99 -6.23
C ALA A 81 3.07 0.36 -5.53
N LEU A 82 3.80 1.28 -6.14
CA LEU A 82 4.02 2.62 -5.60
C LEU A 82 2.73 3.42 -5.47
N VAL A 83 1.88 3.40 -6.51
CA VAL A 83 0.58 4.08 -6.48
C VAL A 83 -0.32 3.48 -5.39
N GLY A 84 -0.41 2.16 -5.30
CA GLY A 84 -1.21 1.49 -4.28
C GLY A 84 -0.70 1.73 -2.86
N PHE A 85 0.61 1.64 -2.67
CA PHE A 85 1.24 1.96 -1.40
C PHE A 85 1.01 3.42 -0.99
N GLY A 86 1.28 4.36 -1.90
CA GLY A 86 1.22 5.79 -1.59
C GLY A 86 -0.22 6.30 -1.37
N PHE A 87 -1.12 5.98 -2.29
CA PHE A 87 -2.50 6.48 -2.20
C PHE A 87 -3.37 5.60 -1.30
N LEU A 88 -3.49 4.31 -1.62
CA LEU A 88 -4.39 3.46 -0.86
C LEU A 88 -3.83 3.14 0.52
N GLY A 89 -2.57 2.77 0.63
CA GLY A 89 -1.90 2.50 1.90
C GLY A 89 -1.67 3.79 2.72
N GLY A 90 -1.05 4.81 2.12
CA GLY A 90 -0.67 6.03 2.82
C GLY A 90 -1.87 6.83 3.34
N ILE A 91 -2.86 7.11 2.50
CA ILE A 91 -4.05 7.88 2.89
C ILE A 91 -4.83 7.15 3.98
N THR A 92 -5.05 5.86 3.81
CA THR A 92 -5.80 5.06 4.80
C THR A 92 -5.03 4.90 6.11
N GLY A 93 -3.69 4.94 6.07
CA GLY A 93 -2.85 5.01 7.26
C GLY A 93 -3.01 6.31 8.03
N VAL A 94 -3.07 7.45 7.34
CA VAL A 94 -3.37 8.75 7.96
C VAL A 94 -4.77 8.74 8.59
N MET A 95 -5.75 8.16 7.91
CA MET A 95 -7.11 8.00 8.45
C MET A 95 -7.09 7.16 9.74
N MET A 96 -6.38 6.04 9.76
CA MET A 96 -6.21 5.21 10.95
C MET A 96 -5.47 5.93 12.09
N GLY A 97 -4.53 6.81 11.74
CA GLY A 97 -3.78 7.60 12.70
C GLY A 97 -4.58 8.76 13.30
N THR A 98 -5.73 9.12 12.72
CA THR A 98 -6.63 10.13 13.28
C THR A 98 -7.46 9.48 14.39
N GLU A 99 -7.32 9.96 15.63
CA GLU A 99 -7.89 9.30 16.80
C GLU A 99 -9.40 9.09 16.70
N GLN A 100 -10.15 10.11 16.27
CA GLN A 100 -11.59 10.04 16.12
C GLN A 100 -12.04 8.96 15.12
N LEU A 101 -11.31 8.80 14.03
CA LEU A 101 -11.58 7.74 13.05
C LEU A 101 -11.11 6.38 13.58
N ASN A 102 -9.99 6.34 14.28
CA ASN A 102 -9.46 5.11 14.84
C ASN A 102 -10.44 4.46 15.82
N LEU A 103 -11.13 5.24 16.64
CA LEU A 103 -12.15 4.73 17.56
C LEU A 103 -13.26 3.96 16.84
N LEU A 104 -13.60 4.33 15.61
CA LEU A 104 -14.64 3.67 14.81
C LEU A 104 -14.11 2.43 14.08
N ILE A 105 -12.89 2.49 13.57
CA ILE A 105 -12.32 1.45 12.70
C ILE A 105 -11.36 0.51 13.42
N HIS A 106 -11.03 0.80 14.67
CA HIS A 106 -10.15 -0.05 15.49
C HIS A 106 -10.75 -1.45 15.65
N ASN A 107 -9.93 -2.47 15.50
CA ASN A 107 -10.34 -3.88 15.52
C ASN A 107 -11.37 -4.31 14.45
N THR A 108 -11.63 -3.46 13.46
CA THR A 108 -12.42 -3.84 12.28
C THR A 108 -11.54 -4.39 11.17
N ILE A 109 -12.15 -4.97 10.15
CA ILE A 109 -11.47 -5.47 8.94
C ILE A 109 -10.87 -4.32 8.09
N TYR A 110 -11.13 -3.05 8.43
CA TYR A 110 -10.45 -1.90 7.85
C TYR A 110 -8.93 -1.99 8.03
N VAL A 111 -8.47 -2.37 9.23
CA VAL A 111 -7.05 -2.50 9.54
C VAL A 111 -6.35 -3.52 8.65
N PRO A 112 -6.85 -4.76 8.47
CA PRO A 112 -6.32 -5.68 7.47
C PRO A 112 -6.35 -5.11 6.05
N GLY A 113 -7.41 -4.44 5.64
CA GLY A 113 -7.49 -3.79 4.32
C GLY A 113 -6.38 -2.78 4.10
N HIS A 114 -6.12 -1.92 5.09
CA HIS A 114 -5.03 -0.96 5.05
C HIS A 114 -3.66 -1.64 4.92
N PHE A 115 -3.33 -2.59 5.78
CA PHE A 115 -2.00 -3.19 5.72
C PHE A 115 -1.81 -4.10 4.50
N HIS A 116 -2.86 -4.67 3.91
CA HIS A 116 -2.76 -5.34 2.61
C HIS A 116 -2.41 -4.35 1.50
N ALA A 117 -2.93 -3.13 1.55
CA ALA A 117 -2.53 -2.09 0.61
C ALA A 117 -1.03 -1.73 0.74
N THR A 118 -0.50 -1.69 1.94
CA THR A 118 0.92 -1.39 2.16
C THR A 118 1.83 -2.59 1.90
N VAL A 119 1.53 -3.75 2.48
CA VAL A 119 2.40 -4.94 2.43
C VAL A 119 2.18 -5.72 1.15
N VAL A 120 0.94 -6.04 0.78
CA VAL A 120 0.69 -6.92 -0.37
C VAL A 120 0.82 -6.15 -1.68
N ILE A 121 0.21 -4.97 -1.80
CA ILE A 121 0.37 -4.15 -3.01
C ILE A 121 1.76 -3.52 -3.01
N GLY A 122 2.14 -2.82 -1.95
CA GLY A 122 3.42 -2.10 -1.91
C GLY A 122 4.62 -3.04 -1.97
N THR A 123 4.77 -3.89 -0.97
CA THR A 123 5.98 -4.71 -0.81
C THR A 123 5.97 -5.94 -1.69
N THR A 124 4.90 -6.76 -1.64
CA THR A 124 4.88 -8.05 -2.35
C THR A 124 4.90 -7.85 -3.86
N LEU A 125 4.09 -6.93 -4.40
CA LEU A 125 4.10 -6.66 -5.84
C LEU A 125 5.44 -6.06 -6.29
N THR A 126 6.10 -5.25 -5.46
CA THR A 126 7.46 -4.75 -5.75
C THR A 126 8.45 -5.89 -5.85
N PHE A 127 8.45 -6.85 -4.91
CA PHE A 127 9.32 -8.01 -5.00
C PHE A 127 9.02 -8.88 -6.21
N MET A 128 7.75 -9.11 -6.54
CA MET A 128 7.37 -9.80 -7.77
C MET A 128 7.91 -9.08 -9.00
N ALA A 129 7.78 -7.76 -9.05
CA ALA A 129 8.29 -6.94 -10.16
C ALA A 129 9.81 -7.01 -10.27
N LEU A 130 10.53 -6.98 -9.14
CA LEU A 130 11.99 -7.10 -9.13
C LEU A 130 12.46 -8.50 -9.59
N THR A 131 11.73 -9.56 -9.28
CA THR A 131 12.09 -10.90 -9.76
C THR A 131 12.04 -11.02 -11.28
N TYR A 132 11.15 -10.31 -11.96
CA TYR A 132 11.12 -10.24 -13.43
C TYR A 132 12.38 -9.61 -14.02
N PHE A 133 13.06 -8.76 -13.29
CA PHE A 133 14.35 -8.19 -13.68
C PHE A 133 15.52 -9.09 -13.24
N LEU A 134 15.52 -9.50 -11.97
CA LEU A 134 16.66 -10.18 -11.38
C LEU A 134 16.88 -11.59 -11.94
N ILE A 135 15.80 -12.36 -12.14
CA ILE A 135 15.94 -13.75 -12.63
C ILE A 135 16.61 -13.82 -14.00
N PRO A 136 16.18 -13.09 -15.02
CA PRO A 136 16.86 -13.08 -16.29
C PRO A 136 18.33 -12.63 -16.22
N VAL A 137 18.61 -11.62 -15.38
CA VAL A 137 19.98 -11.10 -15.23
C VAL A 137 20.89 -12.13 -14.53
N LEU A 138 20.44 -12.75 -13.45
CA LEU A 138 21.24 -13.68 -12.66
C LEU A 138 21.49 -15.00 -13.40
N PHE A 139 20.46 -15.52 -14.06
CA PHE A 139 20.56 -16.82 -14.74
C PHE A 139 20.91 -16.70 -16.23
N GLN A 140 21.05 -15.49 -16.76
CA GLN A 140 21.33 -15.22 -18.20
C GLN A 140 20.37 -15.98 -19.14
N ARG A 141 19.09 -16.00 -18.78
CA ARG A 141 18.02 -16.69 -19.52
C ARG A 141 16.79 -15.81 -19.64
N GLU A 142 16.08 -15.96 -20.75
CA GLU A 142 14.81 -15.30 -20.95
C GLU A 142 13.69 -15.91 -20.08
N MET A 143 12.65 -15.12 -19.83
CA MET A 143 11.45 -15.57 -19.13
C MET A 143 10.70 -16.60 -19.97
N ILE A 144 10.26 -17.70 -19.34
CA ILE A 144 9.56 -18.80 -20.00
C ILE A 144 8.23 -18.34 -20.60
N ALA A 145 7.51 -17.44 -19.94
CA ALA A 145 6.19 -16.97 -20.35
C ALA A 145 6.10 -15.43 -20.33
N PRO A 146 6.78 -14.72 -21.25
CA PRO A 146 6.87 -13.27 -21.21
C PRO A 146 5.50 -12.57 -21.36
N GLY A 147 4.57 -13.20 -22.06
CA GLY A 147 3.19 -12.71 -22.20
C GLY A 147 2.44 -12.67 -20.85
N LEU A 148 2.53 -13.72 -20.08
CA LEU A 148 1.93 -13.79 -18.73
C LEU A 148 2.60 -12.82 -17.76
N ALA A 149 3.94 -12.71 -17.82
CA ALA A 149 4.69 -11.77 -17.02
C ALA A 149 4.24 -10.32 -17.23
N LYS A 150 3.88 -9.93 -18.45
CA LYS A 150 3.36 -8.58 -18.75
C LYS A 150 2.00 -8.30 -18.12
N ILE A 151 1.14 -9.30 -18.00
CA ILE A 151 -0.24 -9.16 -17.50
C ILE A 151 -0.29 -9.26 -15.98
N GLN A 152 0.60 -10.05 -15.37
CA GLN A 152 0.56 -10.37 -13.95
C GLN A 152 0.53 -9.14 -13.03
N PRO A 153 1.37 -8.08 -13.21
CA PRO A 153 1.33 -6.94 -12.32
C PRO A 153 -0.01 -6.20 -12.33
N TYR A 154 -0.64 -6.12 -13.50
CA TYR A 154 -1.96 -5.49 -13.63
C TYR A 154 -3.05 -6.32 -12.97
N LEU A 155 -3.10 -7.60 -13.28
CA LEU A 155 -4.10 -8.49 -12.71
C LEU A 155 -3.98 -8.54 -11.18
N PHE A 156 -2.78 -8.77 -10.67
CA PHE A 156 -2.52 -8.81 -9.24
C PHE A 156 -2.81 -7.47 -8.57
N GLY A 157 -2.25 -6.38 -9.10
CA GLY A 157 -2.39 -5.05 -8.52
C GLY A 157 -3.85 -4.59 -8.45
N PHE A 158 -4.58 -4.65 -9.56
CA PHE A 158 -5.99 -4.21 -9.58
C PHE A 158 -6.91 -5.12 -8.76
N SER A 159 -6.69 -6.44 -8.77
CA SER A 159 -7.43 -7.35 -7.89
C SER A 159 -7.21 -7.02 -6.42
N MET A 160 -5.97 -6.72 -6.04
CA MET A 160 -5.64 -6.34 -4.67
C MET A 160 -6.16 -4.95 -4.30
N TYR A 161 -6.21 -4.00 -5.23
CA TYR A 161 -6.86 -2.70 -4.98
C TYR A 161 -8.34 -2.90 -4.64
N PHE A 162 -9.04 -3.66 -5.45
CA PHE A 162 -10.45 -3.97 -5.22
C PHE A 162 -10.64 -4.68 -3.88
N PHE A 163 -9.84 -5.70 -3.60
CA PHE A 163 -9.87 -6.43 -2.34
C PHE A 163 -9.69 -5.52 -1.11
N CYS A 164 -8.68 -4.65 -1.14
CA CYS A 164 -8.42 -3.72 -0.03
C CYS A 164 -9.57 -2.73 0.16
N LEU A 165 -10.14 -2.20 -0.93
CA LEU A 165 -11.27 -1.26 -0.86
C LEU A 165 -12.51 -1.92 -0.26
N VAL A 166 -12.82 -3.16 -0.64
CA VAL A 166 -13.95 -3.91 -0.09
C VAL A 166 -13.74 -4.21 1.39
N MET A 167 -12.53 -4.63 1.79
CA MET A 167 -12.21 -4.86 3.20
C MET A 167 -12.35 -3.57 4.04
N MET A 168 -11.80 -2.47 3.55
CA MET A 168 -11.89 -1.19 4.26
C MET A 168 -13.33 -0.68 4.31
N GLY A 169 -14.09 -0.82 3.23
CA GLY A 169 -15.52 -0.50 3.20
C GLY A 169 -16.31 -1.31 4.23
N ALA A 170 -16.12 -2.62 4.26
CA ALA A 170 -16.75 -3.48 5.27
C ALA A 170 -16.34 -3.10 6.70
N GLY A 171 -15.05 -2.74 6.89
CA GLY A 171 -14.55 -2.29 8.19
C GLY A 171 -15.17 -0.97 8.65
N THR A 172 -15.46 -0.03 7.74
CA THR A 172 -16.19 1.21 8.10
C THR A 172 -17.64 0.95 8.49
N LEU A 173 -18.21 -0.16 8.05
CA LEU A 173 -19.54 -0.62 8.46
C LEU A 173 -19.52 -1.44 9.76
N GLY A 174 -18.36 -1.56 10.41
CA GLY A 174 -18.23 -2.21 11.71
C GLY A 174 -17.91 -3.70 11.66
N VAL A 175 -17.63 -4.27 10.49
CA VAL A 175 -17.23 -5.69 10.39
C VAL A 175 -15.91 -5.88 11.14
N SER A 176 -15.95 -6.72 12.18
CA SER A 176 -14.79 -6.97 13.04
C SER A 176 -13.71 -7.79 12.31
N ARG A 177 -12.46 -7.63 12.71
CA ARG A 177 -11.38 -8.53 12.32
C ARG A 177 -11.24 -9.69 13.33
N ARG A 178 -10.56 -10.76 12.91
CA ARG A 178 -10.21 -11.89 13.79
C ARG A 178 -11.43 -12.63 14.34
N HIS A 179 -12.38 -12.90 13.50
CA HIS A 179 -13.52 -13.76 13.88
C HIS A 179 -13.03 -15.18 14.15
N TRP A 180 -13.33 -15.68 15.33
CA TRP A 180 -13.11 -17.07 15.71
C TRP A 180 -14.42 -17.89 15.66
N ASP A 181 -15.55 -17.21 15.72
CA ASP A 181 -16.89 -17.80 15.65
C ASP A 181 -17.66 -17.19 14.48
N MET A 182 -17.85 -17.98 13.42
CA MET A 182 -18.59 -17.58 12.21
C MET A 182 -20.08 -17.40 12.47
N ALA A 183 -20.61 -18.02 13.51
CA ALA A 183 -22.02 -17.90 13.89
C ALA A 183 -22.28 -16.69 14.81
N PHE A 184 -21.26 -15.96 15.22
CA PHE A 184 -21.36 -14.83 16.15
C PHE A 184 -22.22 -15.15 17.38
N GLN A 185 -22.10 -16.38 17.89
CA GLN A 185 -22.93 -16.93 18.98
C GLN A 185 -24.44 -16.84 18.70
N GLY A 186 -24.83 -16.95 17.44
CA GLY A 186 -26.22 -16.85 17.00
C GLY A 186 -26.80 -15.44 16.94
N ALA A 187 -25.94 -14.41 16.95
CA ALA A 187 -26.40 -13.04 16.73
C ALA A 187 -27.04 -12.86 15.35
N ALA A 188 -28.17 -12.18 15.28
CA ALA A 188 -28.94 -11.99 14.05
C ALA A 188 -28.14 -11.28 12.95
N LEU A 189 -27.16 -10.42 13.32
CA LEU A 189 -26.31 -9.67 12.41
C LEU A 189 -25.09 -10.46 11.89
N ALA A 190 -24.98 -11.74 12.17
CA ALA A 190 -23.86 -12.56 11.73
C ALA A 190 -23.73 -12.65 10.19
N TYR A 191 -24.82 -12.43 9.47
CA TYR A 191 -24.95 -12.64 8.03
C TYR A 191 -25.57 -11.48 7.26
N GLU A 192 -25.71 -10.30 7.85
CA GLU A 192 -26.21 -9.10 7.17
C GLU A 192 -25.10 -8.29 6.47
#